data_511da5509e36a353000a38a1f075a210
#
_entry.id   511da5509e36a353000a38a1f075a210
#
_cell.length_a   1.000
_cell.length_b   1.000
_cell.length_c   1.000
_cell.angle_alpha   90.00
_cell.angle_beta   90.00
_cell.angle_gamma   90.00
#
_symmetry.space_group_name_H-M   'P 1'
#
loop_
_entity.id
_entity.type
_entity.pdbx_description
1 polymer ?
#
loop_
_entity_poly.entity_id
_entity_poly.type
_entity_poly.pdbx_seq_one_letter_code
_entity_poly.pdbx_strand_id
1 'polypeptide(L)'
;MLPVDADNWPYPRWIAHRGAGKLAPENTLAALRLGASHGYRMFECDVKLSADGIPFLMHDATLQRTTNGPRLLGAAASPVGGDHPWSALSQLDAGSWHSRSFAGEPLPNLENIARYCLQNGFFLNIEIKPTPGQERQTGDVVANHAARFWQGAAVPPLLTSFNPEALEAARDAQARLPRGLLLDTLWKGWLETALSLDCVAIVCNHALWDTSSVTQARSAGFRMLSYTVNDEWAAERLIQLGTDGIITDRVDLFSPA
;
A
#
# COMPACT_ATOMS: atom_id res chain seq x y z
N MET A 1 6.99 -12.43 16.65
CA MET A 1 7.09 -11.19 15.85
C MET A 1 7.67 -10.13 16.77
N LEU A 2 8.81 -9.54 16.42
CA LEU A 2 9.37 -8.41 17.18
C LEU A 2 8.53 -7.17 16.92
N PRO A 3 8.35 -6.28 17.90
CA PRO A 3 7.65 -5.02 17.66
C PRO A 3 8.41 -4.20 16.60
N VAL A 4 7.68 -3.61 15.69
CA VAL A 4 8.22 -2.64 14.73
C VAL A 4 7.99 -1.25 15.31
N ASP A 5 9.05 -0.51 15.51
CA ASP A 5 9.06 0.83 16.06
C ASP A 5 10.24 1.65 15.50
N ALA A 6 10.49 2.83 16.05
CA ALA A 6 11.57 3.70 15.59
C ALA A 6 12.97 3.08 15.77
N ASP A 7 13.16 2.21 16.75
CA ASP A 7 14.46 1.58 17.03
C ASP A 7 14.65 0.29 16.24
N ASN A 8 13.55 -0.39 15.89
CA ASN A 8 13.54 -1.65 15.17
C ASN A 8 12.71 -1.51 13.87
N TRP A 9 13.33 -0.90 12.84
CA TRP A 9 12.72 -0.70 11.52
C TRP A 9 13.29 -1.70 10.50
N PRO A 10 12.56 -2.77 10.17
CA PRO A 10 13.09 -3.85 9.33
C PRO A 10 12.93 -3.62 7.82
N TYR A 11 12.20 -2.58 7.42
CA TYR A 11 11.81 -2.40 6.03
C TYR A 11 12.90 -1.72 5.21
N PRO A 12 13.10 -2.16 3.94
CA PRO A 12 13.99 -1.51 3.00
C PRO A 12 13.59 -0.05 2.71
N ARG A 13 14.59 0.77 2.33
CA ARG A 13 14.35 2.16 1.94
C ARG A 13 13.51 2.28 0.67
N TRP A 14 13.80 1.45 -0.34
CA TRP A 14 13.14 1.54 -1.64
C TRP A 14 11.92 0.64 -1.69
N ILE A 15 10.78 1.25 -2.03
CA ILE A 15 9.47 0.60 -2.05
C ILE A 15 8.88 0.77 -3.45
N ALA A 16 8.59 -0.32 -4.12
CA ALA A 16 8.00 -0.30 -5.45
C ALA A 16 6.49 0.00 -5.34
N HIS A 17 6.07 1.16 -5.84
CA HIS A 17 4.69 1.62 -5.82
C HIS A 17 3.81 0.71 -6.66
N ARG A 18 2.75 0.15 -6.09
CA ARG A 18 1.80 -0.78 -6.74
C ARG A 18 2.48 -1.94 -7.46
N GLY A 19 3.67 -2.34 -7.00
CA GLY A 19 4.44 -3.45 -7.54
C GLY A 19 5.60 -3.06 -8.45
N ALA A 20 5.38 -2.30 -9.52
CA ALA A 20 6.43 -1.85 -10.46
C ALA A 20 6.15 -0.45 -11.03
N GLY A 21 5.32 0.36 -10.38
CA GLY A 21 4.93 1.67 -10.85
C GLY A 21 4.28 1.60 -12.24
N LYS A 22 4.87 2.31 -13.22
CA LYS A 22 4.32 2.39 -14.57
C LYS A 22 4.79 1.31 -15.53
N LEU A 23 5.68 0.42 -15.13
CA LEU A 23 6.29 -0.58 -16.03
C LEU A 23 5.43 -1.83 -16.22
N ALA A 24 4.47 -2.07 -15.33
CA ALA A 24 3.54 -3.19 -15.38
C ALA A 24 2.15 -2.75 -14.87
N PRO A 25 1.09 -3.53 -15.12
CA PRO A 25 -0.24 -3.18 -14.62
C PRO A 25 -0.23 -3.12 -13.09
N GLU A 26 -0.54 -1.94 -12.56
CA GLU A 26 -0.51 -1.64 -11.13
C GLU A 26 -1.34 -2.64 -10.30
N ASN A 27 -0.89 -2.91 -9.07
CA ASN A 27 -1.61 -3.76 -8.13
C ASN A 27 -1.84 -5.21 -8.61
N THR A 28 -0.93 -5.76 -9.43
CA THR A 28 -1.01 -7.14 -9.92
C THR A 28 0.23 -7.97 -9.52
N LEU A 29 0.11 -9.30 -9.60
CA LEU A 29 1.26 -10.19 -9.41
C LEU A 29 2.34 -9.97 -10.49
N ALA A 30 1.94 -9.64 -11.72
CA ALA A 30 2.88 -9.31 -12.78
C ALA A 30 3.73 -8.08 -12.41
N ALA A 31 3.13 -7.06 -11.81
CA ALA A 31 3.86 -5.88 -11.34
C ALA A 31 4.84 -6.22 -10.21
N LEU A 32 4.43 -7.01 -9.21
CA LEU A 32 5.34 -7.42 -8.14
C LEU A 32 6.53 -8.23 -8.68
N ARG A 33 6.28 -9.15 -9.64
CA ARG A 33 7.34 -9.94 -10.28
C ARG A 33 8.32 -9.06 -11.03
N LEU A 34 7.82 -8.05 -11.76
CA LEU A 34 8.68 -7.12 -12.49
C LEU A 34 9.49 -6.26 -11.52
N GLY A 35 8.89 -5.69 -10.49
CA GLY A 35 9.62 -4.93 -9.46
C GLY A 35 10.68 -5.78 -8.77
N ALA A 36 10.39 -7.05 -8.47
CA ALA A 36 11.37 -7.99 -7.91
C ALA A 36 12.54 -8.25 -8.88
N SER A 37 12.29 -8.32 -10.19
CA SER A 37 13.35 -8.47 -11.20
C SER A 37 14.27 -7.24 -11.30
N HIS A 38 13.79 -6.06 -10.89
CA HIS A 38 14.60 -4.85 -10.71
C HIS A 38 15.30 -4.78 -9.33
N GLY A 39 15.23 -5.84 -8.51
CA GLY A 39 15.92 -5.95 -7.24
C GLY A 39 15.11 -5.45 -6.03
N TYR A 40 13.89 -4.96 -6.23
CA TYR A 40 13.06 -4.49 -5.13
C TYR A 40 12.63 -5.64 -4.22
N ARG A 41 12.68 -5.37 -2.91
CA ARG A 41 12.33 -6.33 -1.88
C ARG A 41 11.14 -5.89 -1.02
N MET A 42 10.67 -4.67 -1.20
CA MET A 42 9.47 -4.14 -0.58
C MET A 42 8.56 -3.54 -1.65
N PHE A 43 7.29 -3.86 -1.52
CA PHE A 43 6.24 -3.41 -2.42
C PHE A 43 5.17 -2.66 -1.65
N GLU A 44 4.51 -1.76 -2.32
CA GLU A 44 3.30 -1.12 -1.83
C GLU A 44 2.12 -1.58 -2.70
N CYS A 45 0.94 -1.68 -2.11
CA CYS A 45 -0.31 -2.00 -2.81
C CYS A 45 -1.52 -1.37 -2.12
N ASP A 46 -2.57 -1.08 -2.93
CA ASP A 46 -3.85 -0.55 -2.47
C ASP A 46 -4.87 -1.66 -2.25
N VAL A 47 -5.51 -1.73 -1.08
CA VAL A 47 -6.46 -2.78 -0.74
C VAL A 47 -7.85 -2.23 -0.42
N LYS A 48 -8.86 -2.80 -1.08
CA LYS A 48 -10.29 -2.55 -0.89
C LYS A 48 -11.02 -3.82 -0.51
N LEU A 49 -12.31 -3.71 -0.18
CA LEU A 49 -13.19 -4.86 0.04
C LEU A 49 -14.17 -5.03 -1.12
N SER A 50 -14.39 -6.28 -1.52
CA SER A 50 -15.53 -6.69 -2.33
C SER A 50 -16.84 -6.62 -1.53
N ALA A 51 -17.98 -6.73 -2.20
CA ALA A 51 -19.30 -6.72 -1.56
C ALA A 51 -19.48 -7.84 -0.51
N ASP A 52 -18.78 -8.96 -0.69
CA ASP A 52 -18.76 -10.11 0.23
C ASP A 52 -17.55 -10.08 1.19
N GLY A 53 -16.86 -8.92 1.31
CA GLY A 53 -15.84 -8.68 2.32
C GLY A 53 -14.47 -9.30 2.03
N ILE A 54 -14.17 -9.69 0.79
CA ILE A 54 -12.86 -10.22 0.42
C ILE A 54 -11.91 -9.06 0.08
N PRO A 55 -10.74 -8.93 0.75
CA PRO A 55 -9.75 -7.92 0.41
C PRO A 55 -9.13 -8.18 -0.96
N PHE A 56 -9.20 -7.18 -1.85
CA PHE A 56 -8.63 -7.24 -3.20
C PHE A 56 -7.85 -5.96 -3.54
N LEU A 57 -6.96 -6.05 -4.54
CA LEU A 57 -6.08 -4.95 -4.86
C LEU A 57 -6.64 -4.08 -5.97
N MET A 58 -6.84 -2.80 -5.66
CA MET A 58 -7.22 -1.76 -6.63
C MET A 58 -7.04 -0.37 -6.03
N HIS A 59 -6.46 0.55 -6.80
CA HIS A 59 -6.34 1.95 -6.38
C HIS A 59 -7.67 2.70 -6.47
N ASP A 60 -8.28 2.74 -7.66
CA ASP A 60 -9.49 3.51 -7.92
C ASP A 60 -10.71 2.91 -7.21
N ALA A 61 -11.73 3.72 -6.98
CA ALA A 61 -13.01 3.23 -6.51
C ALA A 61 -13.71 2.42 -7.61
N THR A 62 -13.45 2.74 -8.88
CA THR A 62 -14.17 2.18 -10.03
C THR A 62 -13.29 1.22 -10.84
N LEU A 63 -13.94 0.26 -11.51
CA LEU A 63 -13.31 -0.79 -12.32
C LEU A 63 -12.77 -0.30 -13.68
N GLN A 64 -13.07 0.95 -14.08
CA GLN A 64 -12.98 1.42 -15.47
C GLN A 64 -11.56 1.56 -15.99
N ARG A 65 -10.64 2.09 -15.18
CA ARG A 65 -9.29 2.43 -15.65
C ARG A 65 -8.37 1.22 -15.78
N THR A 66 -8.44 0.31 -14.83
CA THR A 66 -7.46 -0.77 -14.66
C THR A 66 -8.02 -2.16 -14.86
N THR A 67 -9.26 -2.30 -15.35
CA THR A 67 -9.86 -3.60 -15.64
C THR A 67 -10.73 -3.60 -16.89
N ASN A 68 -11.11 -4.79 -17.35
CA ASN A 68 -12.14 -4.98 -18.36
C ASN A 68 -13.57 -5.04 -17.77
N GLY A 69 -13.74 -4.66 -16.49
CA GLY A 69 -15.01 -4.73 -15.75
C GLY A 69 -16.21 -4.14 -16.49
N PRO A 70 -16.13 -2.91 -17.04
CA PRO A 70 -17.27 -2.31 -17.77
C PRO A 70 -17.75 -3.16 -18.95
N ARG A 71 -16.84 -3.87 -19.62
CA ARG A 71 -17.18 -4.76 -20.73
C ARG A 71 -17.73 -6.11 -20.25
N LEU A 72 -17.13 -6.68 -19.20
CA LEU A 72 -17.49 -8.03 -18.76
C LEU A 72 -18.76 -8.06 -17.92
N LEU A 73 -18.95 -7.08 -17.02
CA LEU A 73 -20.09 -7.01 -16.11
C LEU A 73 -21.31 -6.35 -16.76
N GLY A 74 -21.11 -5.62 -17.87
CA GLY A 74 -22.18 -4.93 -18.61
C GLY A 74 -22.39 -3.49 -18.17
N ALA A 75 -22.96 -2.69 -19.07
CA ALA A 75 -23.12 -1.24 -18.88
C ALA A 75 -24.09 -0.84 -17.74
N ALA A 76 -24.97 -1.75 -17.32
CA ALA A 76 -25.90 -1.52 -16.21
C ALA A 76 -25.32 -1.88 -14.82
N ALA A 77 -24.15 -2.52 -14.77
CA ALA A 77 -23.48 -2.86 -13.51
C ALA A 77 -22.91 -1.62 -12.83
N SER A 78 -22.80 -1.65 -11.50
CA SER A 78 -22.13 -0.58 -10.76
C SER A 78 -20.68 -0.43 -11.27
N PRO A 79 -20.19 0.79 -11.47
CA PRO A 79 -18.79 1.01 -11.78
C PRO A 79 -17.87 0.78 -10.57
N VAL A 80 -18.39 0.77 -9.36
CA VAL A 80 -17.63 0.68 -8.11
C VAL A 80 -17.23 -0.76 -7.84
N GLY A 81 -15.93 -1.01 -7.65
CA GLY A 81 -15.40 -2.37 -7.40
C GLY A 81 -15.99 -3.01 -6.16
N GLY A 82 -16.13 -2.25 -5.07
CA GLY A 82 -16.70 -2.73 -3.81
C GLY A 82 -18.16 -3.18 -3.85
N ASP A 83 -18.90 -2.86 -4.91
CA ASP A 83 -20.28 -3.28 -5.08
C ASP A 83 -20.42 -4.70 -5.66
N HIS A 84 -19.32 -5.32 -6.06
CA HIS A 84 -19.31 -6.64 -6.68
C HIS A 84 -18.77 -7.71 -5.75
N PRO A 85 -19.31 -8.94 -5.77
CA PRO A 85 -18.75 -10.06 -5.04
C PRO A 85 -17.41 -10.49 -5.64
N TRP A 86 -16.55 -11.09 -4.83
CA TRP A 86 -15.25 -11.57 -5.28
C TRP A 86 -15.34 -12.56 -6.45
N SER A 87 -16.38 -13.36 -6.50
CA SER A 87 -16.62 -14.30 -7.61
C SER A 87 -16.72 -13.61 -8.98
N ALA A 88 -17.22 -12.37 -9.03
CA ALA A 88 -17.26 -11.55 -10.24
C ALA A 88 -15.91 -10.83 -10.47
N LEU A 89 -15.35 -10.23 -9.43
CA LEU A 89 -14.08 -9.49 -9.51
C LEU A 89 -12.91 -10.37 -9.94
N SER A 90 -12.85 -11.61 -9.45
CA SER A 90 -11.78 -12.58 -9.77
C SER A 90 -11.72 -12.99 -11.24
N GLN A 91 -12.76 -12.71 -12.04
CA GLN A 91 -12.82 -12.99 -13.48
C GLN A 91 -12.29 -11.83 -14.33
N LEU A 92 -11.97 -10.69 -13.71
CA LEU A 92 -11.56 -9.49 -14.44
C LEU A 92 -10.11 -9.62 -14.92
N ASP A 93 -9.88 -9.12 -16.13
CA ASP A 93 -8.56 -8.85 -16.67
C ASP A 93 -8.10 -7.48 -16.18
N ALA A 94 -7.06 -7.46 -15.36
CA ALA A 94 -6.43 -6.28 -14.81
C ALA A 94 -5.10 -5.92 -15.51
N GLY A 95 -4.78 -6.57 -16.63
CA GLY A 95 -3.53 -6.35 -17.34
C GLY A 95 -3.65 -5.73 -18.74
N SER A 96 -4.70 -6.08 -19.49
CA SER A 96 -4.87 -5.64 -20.90
C SER A 96 -4.92 -4.13 -21.09
N TRP A 97 -5.37 -3.37 -20.11
CA TRP A 97 -5.41 -1.91 -20.15
C TRP A 97 -4.01 -1.29 -20.25
N HIS A 98 -3.01 -1.95 -19.65
CA HIS A 98 -1.62 -1.51 -19.66
C HIS A 98 -0.94 -1.84 -20.99
N SER A 99 -0.95 -3.11 -21.37
CA SER A 99 -0.44 -3.56 -22.67
C SER A 99 -0.90 -4.97 -23.01
N ARG A 100 -0.78 -5.36 -24.30
CA ARG A 100 -1.13 -6.71 -24.76
C ARG A 100 -0.32 -7.83 -24.12
N SER A 101 0.92 -7.54 -23.70
CA SER A 101 1.79 -8.52 -23.02
C SER A 101 1.28 -8.96 -21.66
N PHE A 102 0.42 -8.17 -21.05
CA PHE A 102 -0.22 -8.48 -19.77
C PHE A 102 -1.70 -8.88 -19.90
N ALA A 103 -2.16 -9.15 -21.13
CA ALA A 103 -3.54 -9.58 -21.34
C ALA A 103 -3.84 -10.87 -20.57
N GLY A 104 -4.94 -10.88 -19.81
CA GLY A 104 -5.34 -12.01 -18.97
C GLY A 104 -4.72 -12.01 -17.58
N GLU A 105 -3.92 -11.00 -17.19
CA GLU A 105 -3.47 -10.86 -15.80
C GLU A 105 -4.69 -10.65 -14.89
N PRO A 106 -4.92 -11.53 -13.92
CA PRO A 106 -6.12 -11.44 -13.08
C PRO A 106 -6.01 -10.33 -12.05
N LEU A 107 -7.16 -9.77 -11.66
CA LEU A 107 -7.25 -8.94 -10.46
C LEU A 107 -6.90 -9.81 -9.23
N PRO A 108 -5.89 -9.47 -8.41
CA PRO A 108 -5.52 -10.31 -7.28
C PRO A 108 -6.32 -9.94 -6.02
N ASN A 109 -6.53 -10.92 -5.14
CA ASN A 109 -6.88 -10.66 -3.76
C ASN A 109 -5.61 -10.53 -2.89
N LEU A 110 -5.78 -10.04 -1.66
CA LEU A 110 -4.67 -9.85 -0.72
C LEU A 110 -3.96 -11.17 -0.39
N GLU A 111 -4.67 -12.30 -0.36
CA GLU A 111 -4.07 -13.60 -0.08
C GLU A 111 -3.04 -14.00 -1.14
N ASN A 112 -3.34 -13.78 -2.43
CA ASN A 112 -2.39 -14.08 -3.50
C ASN A 112 -1.09 -13.29 -3.35
N ILE A 113 -1.20 -12.00 -3.02
CA ILE A 113 -0.06 -11.11 -2.82
C ILE A 113 0.72 -11.50 -1.56
N ALA A 114 0.03 -11.76 -0.46
CA ALA A 114 0.64 -12.18 0.80
C ALA A 114 1.45 -13.47 0.61
N ARG A 115 0.88 -14.49 -0.04
CA ARG A 115 1.58 -15.73 -0.34
C ARG A 115 2.84 -15.51 -1.18
N TYR A 116 2.73 -14.69 -2.23
CA TYR A 116 3.88 -14.37 -3.07
C TYR A 116 4.99 -13.67 -2.27
N CYS A 117 4.65 -12.66 -1.48
CA CYS A 117 5.62 -11.94 -0.66
C CYS A 117 6.31 -12.86 0.36
N LEU A 118 5.53 -13.66 1.09
CA LEU A 118 6.06 -14.56 2.13
C LEU A 118 6.96 -15.64 1.54
N GLN A 119 6.59 -16.25 0.42
CA GLN A 119 7.39 -17.28 -0.25
C GLN A 119 8.73 -16.76 -0.77
N ASN A 120 8.82 -15.47 -1.10
CA ASN A 120 10.03 -14.85 -1.64
C ASN A 120 10.79 -14.00 -0.60
N GLY A 121 10.33 -13.93 0.65
CA GLY A 121 10.93 -13.11 1.69
C GLY A 121 10.84 -11.60 1.39
N PHE A 122 9.75 -11.16 0.76
CA PHE A 122 9.49 -9.76 0.45
C PHE A 122 8.65 -9.09 1.54
N PHE A 123 8.86 -7.78 1.67
CA PHE A 123 8.11 -6.92 2.57
C PHE A 123 6.94 -6.27 1.83
N LEU A 124 5.89 -5.93 2.56
CA LEU A 124 4.70 -5.31 1.99
C LEU A 124 4.23 -4.11 2.82
N ASN A 125 3.96 -3.00 2.14
CA ASN A 125 3.14 -1.90 2.63
C ASN A 125 1.74 -2.05 2.04
N ILE A 126 0.74 -2.20 2.89
CA ILE A 126 -0.66 -2.35 2.50
C ILE A 126 -1.36 -1.01 2.77
N GLU A 127 -1.67 -0.25 1.73
CA GLU A 127 -2.57 0.89 1.88
C GLU A 127 -4.01 0.38 2.04
N ILE A 128 -4.59 0.65 3.20
CA ILE A 128 -6.03 0.43 3.46
C ILE A 128 -6.78 1.58 2.77
N LYS A 129 -7.48 1.26 1.68
CA LYS A 129 -8.14 2.23 0.81
C LYS A 129 -9.64 1.96 0.71
N PRO A 130 -10.41 2.37 1.73
CA PRO A 130 -11.82 2.02 1.83
C PRO A 130 -12.65 2.62 0.70
N THR A 131 -13.70 1.94 0.30
CA THR A 131 -14.82 2.57 -0.37
C THR A 131 -15.50 3.52 0.62
N PRO A 132 -15.89 4.75 0.22
CA PRO A 132 -16.53 5.70 1.12
C PRO A 132 -17.69 5.09 1.90
N GLY A 133 -17.70 5.28 3.23
CA GLY A 133 -18.65 4.70 4.16
C GLY A 133 -18.29 3.30 4.69
N GLN A 134 -17.18 2.72 4.24
CA GLN A 134 -16.69 1.41 4.68
C GLN A 134 -15.32 1.49 5.40
N GLU A 135 -14.98 2.65 5.95
CA GLU A 135 -13.67 2.94 6.51
C GLU A 135 -13.31 1.95 7.63
N ARG A 136 -14.14 1.87 8.64
CA ARG A 136 -13.91 0.98 9.79
C ARG A 136 -13.94 -0.50 9.39
N GLN A 137 -14.89 -0.89 8.54
CA GLN A 137 -14.99 -2.27 8.06
C GLN A 137 -13.75 -2.67 7.29
N THR A 138 -13.25 -1.80 6.39
CA THR A 138 -12.06 -2.10 5.60
C THR A 138 -10.82 -2.22 6.49
N GLY A 139 -10.66 -1.32 7.46
CA GLY A 139 -9.57 -1.37 8.44
C GLY A 139 -9.54 -2.67 9.23
N ASP A 140 -10.69 -3.05 9.81
CA ASP A 140 -10.85 -4.28 10.58
C ASP A 140 -10.53 -5.53 9.75
N VAL A 141 -11.16 -5.68 8.59
CA VAL A 141 -11.02 -6.86 7.74
C VAL A 141 -9.59 -7.01 7.22
N VAL A 142 -8.98 -5.91 6.71
CA VAL A 142 -7.61 -5.94 6.20
C VAL A 142 -6.61 -6.30 7.30
N ALA A 143 -6.74 -5.71 8.50
CA ALA A 143 -5.86 -6.02 9.63
C ALA A 143 -5.98 -7.49 10.07
N ASN A 144 -7.19 -8.02 10.16
CA ASN A 144 -7.40 -9.43 10.52
C ASN A 144 -6.83 -10.39 9.47
N HIS A 145 -6.99 -10.10 8.17
CA HIS A 145 -6.38 -10.89 7.10
C HIS A 145 -4.85 -10.80 7.12
N ALA A 146 -4.30 -9.60 7.30
CA ALA A 146 -2.86 -9.41 7.41
C ALA A 146 -2.27 -10.19 8.60
N ALA A 147 -2.88 -10.09 9.79
CA ALA A 147 -2.43 -10.85 10.96
C ALA A 147 -2.46 -12.37 10.73
N ARG A 148 -3.51 -12.87 10.08
CA ARG A 148 -3.64 -14.30 9.73
C ARG A 148 -2.57 -14.75 8.74
N PHE A 149 -2.36 -14.00 7.66
CA PHE A 149 -1.41 -14.40 6.61
C PHE A 149 0.03 -14.33 7.08
N TRP A 150 0.42 -13.32 7.87
CA TRP A 150 1.77 -13.17 8.42
C TRP A 150 1.96 -13.86 9.77
N GLN A 151 1.03 -14.74 10.18
CA GLN A 151 1.21 -15.52 11.39
C GLN A 151 2.49 -16.35 11.32
N GLY A 152 3.40 -16.14 12.27
CA GLY A 152 4.71 -16.81 12.30
C GLY A 152 5.80 -16.16 11.45
N ALA A 153 5.49 -15.15 10.66
CA ALA A 153 6.52 -14.38 9.95
C ALA A 153 7.34 -13.53 10.91
N ALA A 154 8.63 -13.36 10.60
CA ALA A 154 9.53 -12.53 11.41
C ALA A 154 9.14 -11.05 11.36
N VAL A 155 8.75 -10.55 10.19
CA VAL A 155 8.38 -9.16 9.95
C VAL A 155 6.94 -9.10 9.43
N PRO A 156 6.06 -8.32 10.08
CA PRO A 156 4.69 -8.10 9.61
C PRO A 156 4.64 -7.15 8.40
N PRO A 157 3.51 -7.02 7.69
CA PRO A 157 3.31 -5.95 6.75
C PRO A 157 3.11 -4.62 7.49
N LEU A 158 3.46 -3.51 6.84
CA LEU A 158 3.09 -2.17 7.29
C LEU A 158 1.69 -1.85 6.76
N LEU A 159 0.78 -1.43 7.65
CA LEU A 159 -0.56 -0.97 7.25
C LEU A 159 -0.57 0.55 7.16
N THR A 160 -0.98 1.10 6.04
CA THR A 160 -1.07 2.56 5.86
C THR A 160 -2.45 2.98 5.39
N SER A 161 -2.86 4.21 5.69
CA SER A 161 -4.10 4.79 5.15
C SER A 161 -4.08 6.31 5.26
N PHE A 162 -4.76 6.98 4.31
CA PHE A 162 -5.14 8.38 4.43
C PHE A 162 -6.32 8.59 5.41
N ASN A 163 -7.02 7.51 5.74
CA ASN A 163 -8.21 7.58 6.56
C ASN A 163 -7.92 7.17 8.01
N PRO A 164 -7.99 8.11 8.98
CA PRO A 164 -7.75 7.82 10.40
C PRO A 164 -8.71 6.76 10.97
N GLU A 165 -9.99 6.73 10.54
CA GLU A 165 -10.97 5.76 11.04
C GLU A 165 -10.62 4.33 10.61
N ALA A 166 -10.06 4.17 9.40
CA ALA A 166 -9.59 2.86 8.94
C ALA A 166 -8.37 2.38 9.74
N LEU A 167 -7.44 3.28 10.07
CA LEU A 167 -6.29 2.96 10.93
C LEU A 167 -6.71 2.67 12.38
N GLU A 168 -7.70 3.39 12.90
CA GLU A 168 -8.26 3.13 14.23
C GLU A 168 -8.87 1.72 14.28
N ALA A 169 -9.71 1.37 13.32
CA ALA A 169 -10.29 0.03 13.24
C ALA A 169 -9.21 -1.06 13.08
N ALA A 170 -8.18 -0.80 12.29
CA ALA A 170 -7.05 -1.72 12.14
C ALA A 170 -6.27 -1.89 13.46
N ARG A 171 -6.09 -0.81 14.25
CA ARG A 171 -5.49 -0.86 15.59
C ARG A 171 -6.34 -1.69 16.54
N ASP A 172 -7.64 -1.40 16.57
CA ASP A 172 -8.58 -2.08 17.47
C ASP A 172 -8.65 -3.58 17.17
N ALA A 173 -8.60 -3.96 15.88
CA ALA A 173 -8.61 -5.36 15.46
C ALA A 173 -7.28 -6.07 15.73
N GLN A 174 -6.13 -5.42 15.42
CA GLN A 174 -4.80 -6.03 15.47
C GLN A 174 -3.74 -5.02 15.94
N ALA A 175 -3.73 -4.71 17.23
CA ALA A 175 -2.86 -3.68 17.82
C ALA A 175 -1.35 -3.88 17.56
N ARG A 176 -0.91 -5.12 17.32
CA ARG A 176 0.52 -5.43 17.08
C ARG A 176 0.99 -5.19 15.65
N LEU A 177 0.09 -4.99 14.69
CA LEU A 177 0.50 -4.67 13.32
C LEU A 177 0.97 -3.20 13.27
N PRO A 178 2.14 -2.93 12.67
CA PRO A 178 2.62 -1.56 12.52
C PRO A 178 1.74 -0.77 11.57
N ARG A 179 1.50 0.49 11.91
CA ARG A 179 0.65 1.41 11.16
C ARG A 179 1.40 2.68 10.78
N GLY A 180 1.02 3.27 9.64
CA GLY A 180 1.51 4.56 9.18
C GLY A 180 0.37 5.44 8.70
N LEU A 181 0.37 6.70 9.11
CA LEU A 181 -0.58 7.70 8.63
C LEU A 181 -0.10 8.29 7.31
N LEU A 182 -0.92 8.16 6.25
CA LEU A 182 -0.68 8.79 4.95
C LEU A 182 -1.18 10.23 4.95
N LEU A 183 -0.37 11.15 4.42
CA LEU A 183 -0.66 12.59 4.39
C LEU A 183 -0.39 13.17 3.00
N ASP A 184 -1.37 13.82 2.41
CA ASP A 184 -1.24 14.67 1.22
C ASP A 184 -0.97 16.13 1.57
N THR A 185 -1.30 16.53 2.80
CA THR A 185 -1.03 17.84 3.40
C THR A 185 -0.69 17.68 4.88
N LEU A 186 0.12 18.61 5.43
CA LEU A 186 0.38 18.67 6.88
C LEU A 186 -0.69 19.55 7.55
N TRP A 187 -1.87 18.98 7.77
CA TRP A 187 -2.96 19.70 8.45
C TRP A 187 -2.70 19.80 9.97
N LYS A 188 -3.31 20.81 10.59
CA LYS A 188 -3.14 21.03 12.03
C LYS A 188 -3.65 19.82 12.84
N GLY A 189 -2.77 19.21 13.63
CA GLY A 189 -3.11 18.02 14.45
C GLY A 189 -2.72 16.67 13.81
N TRP A 190 -2.03 16.65 12.66
CA TRP A 190 -1.58 15.42 12.02
C TRP A 190 -0.70 14.55 12.92
N LEU A 191 0.16 15.22 13.73
CA LEU A 191 1.09 14.52 14.63
C LEU A 191 0.34 13.86 15.79
N GLU A 192 -0.56 14.60 16.42
CA GLU A 192 -1.41 14.13 17.51
C GLU A 192 -2.32 12.99 17.05
N THR A 193 -2.83 13.07 15.82
CA THR A 193 -3.63 11.97 15.22
C THR A 193 -2.78 10.74 15.04
N ALA A 194 -1.57 10.84 14.47
CA ALA A 194 -0.69 9.69 14.30
C ALA A 194 -0.32 9.04 15.65
N LEU A 195 -0.07 9.84 16.67
CA LEU A 195 0.18 9.35 18.04
C LEU A 195 -1.03 8.62 18.61
N SER A 196 -2.24 9.19 18.48
CA SER A 196 -3.47 8.59 18.99
C SER A 196 -3.83 7.26 18.31
N LEU A 197 -3.36 7.07 17.08
CA LEU A 197 -3.53 5.84 16.30
C LEU A 197 -2.41 4.81 16.54
N ASP A 198 -1.47 5.08 17.45
CA ASP A 198 -0.27 4.25 17.66
C ASP A 198 0.47 3.95 16.34
N CYS A 199 0.56 4.95 15.46
CA CYS A 199 1.35 4.82 14.24
C CYS A 199 2.84 4.75 14.57
N VAL A 200 3.59 4.01 13.76
CA VAL A 200 5.06 3.93 13.83
C VAL A 200 5.73 4.74 12.72
N ALA A 201 4.94 5.14 11.72
CA ALA A 201 5.42 5.88 10.56
C ALA A 201 4.44 6.97 10.11
N ILE A 202 5.00 7.99 9.48
CA ILE A 202 4.29 9.00 8.70
C ILE A 202 4.70 8.82 7.24
N VAL A 203 3.73 8.76 6.34
CA VAL A 203 3.97 8.58 4.90
C VAL A 203 3.42 9.80 4.17
N CYS A 204 4.29 10.71 3.74
CA CYS A 204 3.87 11.99 3.16
C CYS A 204 4.09 12.05 1.65
N ASN A 205 3.28 12.89 0.98
CA ASN A 205 3.73 13.47 -0.29
C ASN A 205 5.14 14.02 -0.09
N HIS A 206 6.06 13.64 -0.96
CA HIS A 206 7.49 13.94 -0.82
C HIS A 206 7.81 15.44 -0.69
N ALA A 207 6.97 16.32 -1.26
CA ALA A 207 7.13 17.76 -1.18
C ALA A 207 6.88 18.35 0.21
N LEU A 208 6.19 17.61 1.09
CA LEU A 208 5.86 18.06 2.45
C LEU A 208 7.02 17.95 3.44
N TRP A 209 8.01 17.10 3.14
CA TRP A 209 9.17 16.95 4.01
C TRP A 209 10.15 18.10 3.86
N ASP A 210 10.39 18.80 4.94
CA ASP A 210 11.46 19.77 5.15
C ASP A 210 12.16 19.49 6.49
N THR A 211 13.17 20.30 6.83
CA THR A 211 13.92 20.14 8.09
C THR A 211 13.00 20.23 9.32
N SER A 212 11.98 21.09 9.29
CA SER A 212 11.05 21.28 10.42
C SER A 212 10.15 20.06 10.61
N SER A 213 9.47 19.63 9.56
CA SER A 213 8.53 18.48 9.60
C SER A 213 9.25 17.17 9.90
N VAL A 214 10.45 16.96 9.35
CA VAL A 214 11.30 15.81 9.66
C VAL A 214 11.73 15.82 11.13
N THR A 215 12.12 16.98 11.68
CA THR A 215 12.51 17.09 13.08
C THR A 215 11.31 16.80 14.00
N GLN A 216 10.14 17.31 13.68
CA GLN A 216 8.92 17.05 14.46
C GLN A 216 8.55 15.56 14.46
N ALA A 217 8.50 14.93 13.28
CA ALA A 217 8.17 13.52 13.15
C ALA A 217 9.19 12.62 13.90
N ARG A 218 10.48 12.89 13.73
CA ARG A 218 11.56 12.14 14.39
C ARG A 218 11.51 12.30 15.91
N SER A 219 11.31 13.53 16.41
CA SER A 219 11.23 13.79 17.86
C SER A 219 10.02 13.13 18.51
N ALA A 220 8.97 12.88 17.73
CA ALA A 220 7.79 12.14 18.18
C ALA A 220 7.93 10.61 18.01
N GLY A 221 9.09 10.11 17.53
CA GLY A 221 9.37 8.68 17.39
C GLY A 221 8.85 8.04 16.11
N PHE A 222 8.51 8.82 15.09
CA PHE A 222 8.04 8.27 13.81
C PHE A 222 9.15 8.00 12.81
N ARG A 223 9.01 6.94 12.03
CA ARG A 223 9.68 6.74 10.77
C ARG A 223 9.01 7.55 9.66
N MET A 224 9.79 8.00 8.70
CA MET A 224 9.34 8.93 7.67
C MET A 224 9.48 8.30 6.29
N LEU A 225 8.35 8.11 5.62
CA LEU A 225 8.27 7.59 4.27
C LEU A 225 7.73 8.68 3.33
N SER A 226 8.05 8.53 2.04
CA SER A 226 7.67 9.50 1.02
C SER A 226 7.03 8.82 -0.18
N TYR A 227 5.98 9.40 -0.74
CA TYR A 227 5.35 9.01 -2.00
C TYR A 227 5.10 10.26 -2.88
N THR A 228 4.90 10.16 -4.18
CA THR A 228 5.50 9.19 -5.05
C THR A 228 6.72 9.86 -5.67
N VAL A 229 7.89 9.31 -5.45
CA VAL A 229 9.17 9.93 -5.78
C VAL A 229 9.67 9.35 -7.10
N ASN A 230 9.69 10.17 -8.15
CA ASN A 230 9.95 9.71 -9.51
C ASN A 230 11.14 10.42 -10.18
N ASP A 231 11.82 11.32 -9.46
CA ASP A 231 13.00 12.03 -9.95
C ASP A 231 14.17 11.95 -8.94
N GLU A 232 15.39 11.96 -9.47
CA GLU A 232 16.62 11.79 -8.69
C GLU A 232 16.82 12.92 -7.68
N TRP A 233 16.49 14.17 -8.07
CA TRP A 233 16.65 15.32 -7.19
C TRP A 233 15.78 15.21 -5.93
N ALA A 234 14.51 14.81 -6.09
CA ALA A 234 13.62 14.60 -4.95
C ALA A 234 14.12 13.44 -4.06
N ALA A 235 14.60 12.36 -4.66
CA ALA A 235 15.16 11.23 -3.94
C ALA A 235 16.40 11.63 -3.13
N GLU A 236 17.35 12.32 -3.73
CA GLU A 236 18.56 12.81 -3.05
C GLU A 236 18.22 13.74 -1.90
N ARG A 237 17.31 14.71 -2.11
CA ARG A 237 16.84 15.62 -1.07
C ARG A 237 16.26 14.87 0.13
N LEU A 238 15.42 13.87 -0.10
CA LEU A 238 14.81 13.08 0.98
C LEU A 238 15.84 12.24 1.73
N ILE A 239 16.82 11.67 1.02
CA ILE A 239 17.93 10.94 1.64
C ILE A 239 18.77 11.87 2.52
N GLN A 240 19.05 13.10 2.05
CA GLN A 240 19.78 14.12 2.82
C GLN A 240 19.00 14.60 4.04
N LEU A 241 17.68 14.69 3.96
CA LEU A 241 16.80 14.96 5.11
C LEU A 241 16.75 13.79 6.11
N GLY A 242 17.23 12.61 5.71
CA GLY A 242 17.26 11.40 6.54
C GLY A 242 15.91 10.72 6.66
N THR A 243 15.07 10.74 5.60
CA THR A 243 13.83 9.94 5.57
C THR A 243 14.15 8.46 5.42
N ASP A 244 13.25 7.60 5.91
CA ASP A 244 13.49 6.16 6.06
C ASP A 244 13.07 5.35 4.84
N GLY A 245 12.00 5.76 4.13
CA GLY A 245 11.43 5.01 3.01
C GLY A 245 11.03 5.90 1.84
N ILE A 246 11.18 5.38 0.62
CA ILE A 246 10.87 6.07 -0.64
C ILE A 246 10.01 5.14 -1.51
N ILE A 247 8.75 5.54 -1.73
CA ILE A 247 7.80 4.86 -2.62
C ILE A 247 7.93 5.49 -4.01
N THR A 248 8.20 4.67 -5.04
CA THR A 248 8.50 5.14 -6.39
C THR A 248 7.80 4.32 -7.48
N ASP A 249 7.41 5.00 -8.57
CA ASP A 249 7.00 4.36 -9.83
C ASP A 249 8.19 3.98 -10.73
N ARG A 250 9.39 4.48 -10.41
CA ARG A 250 10.58 4.39 -11.27
C ARG A 250 11.51 3.29 -10.79
N VAL A 251 11.01 2.05 -10.79
CA VAL A 251 11.82 0.88 -10.45
C VAL A 251 12.95 0.63 -11.46
N ASP A 252 12.85 1.23 -12.63
CA ASP A 252 13.89 1.26 -13.67
C ASP A 252 15.02 2.26 -13.39
N LEU A 253 14.75 3.32 -12.61
CA LEU A 253 15.69 4.41 -12.36
C LEU A 253 16.48 4.23 -11.05
N PHE A 254 15.80 3.79 -10.00
CA PHE A 254 16.40 3.66 -8.68
C PHE A 254 16.81 2.22 -8.39
N SER A 255 18.09 2.02 -8.07
CA SER A 255 18.58 0.71 -7.65
C SER A 255 18.38 0.53 -6.13
N PRO A 256 17.70 -0.52 -5.68
CA PRO A 256 17.51 -0.81 -4.27
C PRO A 256 18.72 -1.49 -3.61
N ALA A 257 19.86 -1.66 -4.31
CA ALA A 257 21.07 -2.33 -3.86
C ALA A 257 21.82 -1.54 -2.79
#